data_014d94cad35f21f1a64f549e9f41c944
#
_entry.id   014d94cad35f21f1a64f549e9f41c944
#
_cell.length_a   1.000
_cell.length_b   1.000
_cell.length_c   1.000
_cell.angle_alpha   90.00
_cell.angle_beta   90.00
_cell.angle_gamma   90.00
#
_symmetry.space_group_name_H-M   'P 1'
#
loop_
_entity.id
_entity.type
_entity.pdbx_description
1 polymer ?
#
loop_
_entity_poly.entity_id
_entity_poly.type
_entity_poly.pdbx_seq_one_letter_code
_entity_poly.pdbx_strand_id
1 'polypeptide(L)'
;QRQMCIRDSSVCGLVPGVMAQTGMECLEIIKGVVSEVKPDFVVTIDALAARSTKRLGCTIQLTDTGIVPGSGVGNHRDGINHDNLGVPVIAIGIPTVIDAVTIVSDAVNASRENTAKLMSPKLNGMFVTPKDIDETVKRLAGLLSEGINMAFSNDEYDDYSE
;
A
#
# COMPACT_ATOMS: atom_id res chain seq x y z
N GLN A 1 18.89 -11.71 6.51
CA GLN A 1 18.43 -10.36 6.89
C GLN A 1 19.64 -9.44 7.04
N ARG A 2 19.79 -8.45 6.20
CA ARG A 2 20.76 -7.38 6.42
C ARG A 2 20.06 -6.29 7.23
N GLN A 3 20.48 -6.12 8.46
CA GLN A 3 20.15 -4.95 9.25
C GLN A 3 20.91 -3.76 8.61
N MET A 4 20.18 -2.87 7.98
CA MET A 4 20.76 -1.61 7.49
C MET A 4 20.70 -0.61 8.63
N CYS A 5 21.87 -0.18 9.10
CA CYS A 5 21.99 0.96 9.99
C CYS A 5 22.01 2.22 9.12
N ILE A 6 20.97 3.02 9.19
CA ILE A 6 20.96 4.38 8.65
C ILE A 6 21.23 5.27 9.86
N ARG A 7 22.46 5.81 10.00
CA ARG A 7 22.87 6.71 11.10
C ARG A 7 22.09 6.51 12.38
N ASP A 8 22.41 5.87 13.37
CA ASP A 8 21.76 5.67 14.67
C ASP A 8 20.39 4.97 14.70
N SER A 9 19.77 4.67 13.54
CA SER A 9 18.51 3.93 13.45
C SER A 9 18.73 2.56 12.82
N SER A 10 18.19 1.50 13.45
CA SER A 10 18.20 0.15 12.90
C SER A 10 16.94 -0.09 12.08
N VAL A 11 17.08 -0.37 10.79
CA VAL A 11 15.96 -0.65 9.88
C VAL A 11 16.03 -2.11 9.42
N CYS A 12 14.91 -2.82 9.52
CA CYS A 12 14.74 -4.17 9.00
C CYS A 12 13.74 -4.16 7.84
N GLY A 13 14.15 -4.62 6.66
CA GLY A 13 13.29 -4.73 5.49
C GLY A 13 12.82 -6.16 5.26
N LEU A 14 11.52 -6.34 4.97
CA LEU A 14 10.90 -7.61 4.69
C LEU A 14 9.99 -7.51 3.46
N VAL A 15 10.13 -8.45 2.54
CA VAL A 15 9.17 -8.69 1.46
C VAL A 15 8.49 -10.03 1.76
N PRO A 16 7.27 -10.04 2.35
CA PRO A 16 6.64 -11.27 2.84
C PRO A 16 6.19 -12.20 1.70
N GLY A 17 6.13 -11.69 0.47
CA GLY A 17 5.56 -12.43 -0.65
C GLY A 17 4.03 -12.51 -0.59
N VAL A 18 3.45 -13.36 -1.42
CA VAL A 18 2.01 -13.62 -1.47
C VAL A 18 1.70 -15.04 -0.98
N MET A 19 0.51 -15.24 -0.40
CA MET A 19 0.07 -16.54 0.10
C MET A 19 0.22 -17.66 -0.94
N ALA A 20 -0.03 -17.37 -2.22
CA ALA A 20 0.13 -18.36 -3.29
C ALA A 20 1.56 -18.89 -3.45
N GLN A 21 2.56 -18.14 -2.99
CA GLN A 21 3.98 -18.54 -3.04
C GLN A 21 4.45 -19.13 -1.70
N THR A 22 4.01 -18.57 -0.59
CA THR A 22 4.52 -18.91 0.75
C THR A 22 3.63 -19.91 1.50
N GLY A 23 2.35 -20.00 1.13
CA GLY A 23 1.34 -20.74 1.90
C GLY A 23 0.98 -20.11 3.25
N MET A 24 1.51 -18.93 3.56
CA MET A 24 1.31 -18.23 4.83
C MET A 24 0.63 -16.86 4.59
N GLU A 25 -0.18 -16.43 5.56
CA GLU A 25 -0.70 -15.06 5.56
C GLU A 25 0.43 -14.06 5.87
N CYS A 26 0.40 -12.90 5.18
CA CYS A 26 1.39 -11.85 5.40
C CYS A 26 1.45 -11.42 6.87
N LEU A 27 0.31 -11.35 7.55
CA LEU A 27 0.23 -10.98 8.95
C LEU A 27 1.00 -11.96 9.85
N GLU A 28 0.92 -13.28 9.59
CA GLU A 28 1.63 -14.30 10.37
C GLU A 28 3.15 -14.15 10.24
N ILE A 29 3.63 -13.91 9.00
CA ILE A 29 5.04 -13.67 8.73
C ILE A 29 5.51 -12.40 9.46
N ILE A 30 4.76 -11.31 9.35
CA ILE A 30 5.09 -10.03 9.98
C ILE A 30 5.07 -10.16 11.51
N LYS A 31 4.09 -10.84 12.11
CA LYS A 31 4.05 -11.12 13.55
C LYS A 31 5.29 -11.83 14.03
N GLY A 32 5.74 -12.85 13.30
CA GLY A 32 6.97 -13.56 13.63
C GLY A 32 8.20 -12.66 13.63
N VAL A 33 8.31 -11.78 12.65
CA VAL A 33 9.42 -10.81 12.56
C VAL A 33 9.32 -9.75 13.66
N VAL A 34 8.14 -9.19 13.91
CA VAL A 34 7.91 -8.17 14.95
C VAL A 34 8.24 -8.73 16.33
N SER A 35 7.87 -9.98 16.62
CA SER A 35 8.16 -10.61 17.92
C SER A 35 9.65 -10.78 18.18
N GLU A 36 10.45 -11.00 17.14
CA GLU A 36 11.90 -11.18 17.22
C GLU A 36 12.65 -9.85 17.21
N VAL A 37 12.29 -8.95 16.28
CA VAL A 37 12.98 -7.67 16.06
C VAL A 37 12.58 -6.63 17.09
N LYS A 38 11.34 -6.68 17.59
CA LYS A 38 10.75 -5.70 18.53
C LYS A 38 10.92 -4.26 18.06
N PRO A 39 10.42 -3.90 16.88
CA PRO A 39 10.55 -2.56 16.34
C PRO A 39 9.68 -1.56 17.12
N ASP A 40 10.08 -0.29 17.12
CA ASP A 40 9.28 0.80 17.67
C ASP A 40 8.01 1.06 16.86
N PHE A 41 8.06 0.84 15.55
CA PHE A 41 6.91 0.90 14.64
C PHE A 41 7.17 0.11 13.35
N VAL A 42 6.11 -0.12 12.60
CA VAL A 42 6.14 -0.84 11.32
C VAL A 42 5.63 0.06 10.20
N VAL A 43 6.38 0.16 9.11
CA VAL A 43 5.91 0.79 7.87
C VAL A 43 5.50 -0.32 6.90
N THR A 44 4.26 -0.28 6.44
CA THR A 44 3.76 -1.21 5.42
C THR A 44 3.54 -0.49 4.11
N ILE A 45 3.93 -1.11 3.00
CA ILE A 45 3.77 -0.54 1.66
C ILE A 45 3.02 -1.56 0.80
N ASP A 46 1.89 -1.16 0.21
CA ASP A 46 1.08 -2.06 -0.62
C ASP A 46 0.43 -1.34 -1.81
N ALA A 47 0.08 -2.12 -2.81
CA ALA A 47 -0.70 -1.68 -3.96
C ALA A 47 -2.18 -1.68 -3.62
N LEU A 48 -2.90 -0.61 -3.96
CA LEU A 48 -4.32 -0.44 -3.65
C LEU A 48 -5.18 -0.47 -4.91
N ALA A 49 -6.49 -0.72 -4.72
CA ALA A 49 -7.50 -0.42 -5.73
C ALA A 49 -7.94 1.05 -5.61
N ALA A 50 -7.88 1.76 -6.72
CA ALA A 50 -8.34 3.15 -6.80
C ALA A 50 -9.86 3.25 -6.63
N ARG A 51 -10.33 4.21 -5.85
CA ARG A 51 -11.75 4.56 -5.71
C ARG A 51 -12.20 5.67 -6.66
N SER A 52 -11.31 6.14 -7.52
CA SER A 52 -11.57 7.10 -8.59
C SER A 52 -10.46 7.02 -9.61
N THR A 53 -10.80 7.22 -10.88
CA THR A 53 -9.86 7.29 -12.00
C THR A 53 -8.79 8.36 -11.80
N LYS A 54 -9.12 9.45 -11.11
CA LYS A 54 -8.20 10.56 -10.80
C LYS A 54 -7.07 10.19 -9.84
N ARG A 55 -7.19 9.07 -9.12
CA ARG A 55 -6.18 8.63 -8.15
C ARG A 55 -5.28 7.52 -8.67
N LEU A 56 -5.70 6.87 -9.76
CA LEU A 56 -5.00 5.72 -10.31
C LEU A 56 -3.59 6.11 -10.78
N GLY A 57 -2.56 5.49 -10.21
CA GLY A 57 -1.16 5.70 -10.56
C GLY A 57 -0.57 7.09 -10.26
N CYS A 58 -1.27 7.94 -9.51
CA CYS A 58 -0.82 9.32 -9.29
C CYS A 58 -0.95 9.84 -7.86
N THR A 59 -1.36 8.99 -6.91
CA THR A 59 -1.46 9.35 -5.49
C THR A 59 -0.74 8.35 -4.61
N ILE A 60 -0.14 8.85 -3.52
CA ILE A 60 0.37 8.06 -2.41
C ILE A 60 -0.52 8.34 -1.21
N GLN A 61 -1.05 7.33 -0.58
CA GLN A 61 -1.95 7.44 0.57
C GLN A 61 -1.22 6.96 1.81
N LEU A 62 -1.21 7.78 2.86
CA LEU A 62 -0.63 7.45 4.16
C LEU A 62 -1.74 7.38 5.20
N THR A 63 -1.65 6.41 6.11
CA THR A 63 -2.56 6.28 7.25
C THR A 63 -1.85 5.58 8.41
N ASP A 64 -2.26 5.89 9.62
CA ASP A 64 -1.84 5.23 10.87
C ASP A 64 -2.81 4.14 11.33
N THR A 65 -3.91 3.92 10.61
CA THR A 65 -4.90 2.89 10.93
C THR A 65 -4.53 1.49 10.44
N GLY A 66 -3.39 1.37 9.74
CA GLY A 66 -2.95 0.12 9.13
C GLY A 66 -3.56 -0.14 7.76
N ILE A 67 -3.38 -1.36 7.26
CA ILE A 67 -3.82 -1.79 5.94
C ILE A 67 -4.39 -3.21 5.97
N VAL A 68 -5.38 -3.49 5.13
CA VAL A 68 -5.90 -4.84 4.89
C VAL A 68 -5.48 -5.28 3.49
N PRO A 69 -4.43 -6.11 3.36
CA PRO A 69 -3.90 -6.51 2.06
C PRO A 69 -4.97 -7.20 1.20
N GLY A 70 -5.11 -6.76 -0.06
CA GLY A 70 -6.06 -7.35 -0.99
C GLY A 70 -7.53 -6.99 -0.78
N SER A 71 -7.90 -6.18 0.23
CA SER A 71 -9.29 -5.79 0.49
C SER A 71 -9.92 -5.04 -0.68
N GLY A 72 -9.13 -4.27 -1.42
CA GLY A 72 -9.59 -3.53 -2.58
C GLY A 72 -10.03 -4.41 -3.76
N VAL A 73 -9.61 -5.66 -3.79
CA VAL A 73 -9.94 -6.65 -4.82
C VAL A 73 -10.81 -7.81 -4.28
N GLY A 74 -11.46 -7.60 -3.13
CA GLY A 74 -12.41 -8.55 -2.54
C GLY A 74 -11.77 -9.70 -1.74
N ASN A 75 -10.47 -9.66 -1.49
CA ASN A 75 -9.82 -10.62 -0.61
C ASN A 75 -9.99 -10.17 0.85
N HIS A 76 -10.67 -10.98 1.65
CA HIS A 76 -10.80 -10.73 3.08
C HIS A 76 -9.62 -11.38 3.80
N ARG A 77 -8.69 -10.55 4.25
CA ARG A 77 -7.50 -10.97 5.02
C ARG A 77 -7.46 -10.19 6.32
N ASP A 78 -6.68 -10.70 7.26
CA ASP A 78 -6.43 -9.98 8.51
C ASP A 78 -5.64 -8.70 8.24
N GLY A 79 -6.04 -7.64 8.94
CA GLY A 79 -5.41 -6.33 8.82
C GLY A 79 -4.04 -6.29 9.48
N ILE A 80 -3.12 -5.60 8.83
CA ILE A 80 -1.82 -5.23 9.40
C ILE A 80 -2.02 -3.87 10.07
N ASN A 81 -2.25 -3.88 11.37
CA ASN A 81 -2.57 -2.72 12.19
C ASN A 81 -2.01 -2.88 13.61
N HIS A 82 -2.16 -1.82 14.42
CA HIS A 82 -1.69 -1.82 15.80
C HIS A 82 -2.30 -2.96 16.64
N ASP A 83 -3.59 -3.20 16.50
CA ASP A 83 -4.30 -4.22 17.31
C ASP A 83 -3.75 -5.63 17.07
N ASN A 84 -3.36 -5.93 15.83
CA ASN A 84 -2.84 -7.23 15.45
C ASN A 84 -1.34 -7.40 15.70
N LEU A 85 -0.55 -6.31 15.67
CA LEU A 85 0.90 -6.36 15.82
C LEU A 85 1.41 -5.93 17.20
N GLY A 86 0.62 -5.17 17.96
CA GLY A 86 1.02 -4.60 19.25
C GLY A 86 2.03 -3.46 19.17
N VAL A 87 2.33 -2.97 17.95
CA VAL A 87 3.20 -1.82 17.69
C VAL A 87 2.52 -0.86 16.72
N PRO A 88 2.85 0.45 16.74
CA PRO A 88 2.32 1.41 15.76
C PRO A 88 2.58 0.97 14.33
N VAL A 89 1.60 1.18 13.45
CA VAL A 89 1.69 0.85 12.03
C VAL A 89 1.40 2.07 11.18
N ILE A 90 2.33 2.42 10.29
CA ILE A 90 2.15 3.43 9.25
C ILE A 90 1.96 2.69 7.94
N ALA A 91 0.81 2.85 7.31
CA ALA A 91 0.53 2.21 6.03
C ALA A 91 0.64 3.23 4.89
N ILE A 92 1.35 2.83 3.85
CA ILE A 92 1.54 3.58 2.62
C ILE A 92 0.93 2.77 1.48
N GLY A 93 -0.05 3.36 0.80
CA GLY A 93 -0.75 2.70 -0.28
C GLY A 93 -0.68 3.46 -1.60
N ILE A 94 -0.47 2.75 -2.70
CA ILE A 94 -0.42 3.31 -4.04
C ILE A 94 -1.51 2.64 -4.89
N PRO A 95 -2.51 3.40 -5.41
CA PRO A 95 -3.54 2.85 -6.28
C PRO A 95 -2.95 2.46 -7.65
N THR A 96 -2.87 1.18 -7.95
CA THR A 96 -2.31 0.63 -9.19
C THR A 96 -3.34 -0.03 -10.09
N VAL A 97 -4.50 -0.36 -9.53
CA VAL A 97 -5.63 -0.98 -10.25
C VAL A 97 -6.92 -0.24 -9.93
N ILE A 98 -7.92 -0.39 -10.79
CA ILE A 98 -9.26 0.17 -10.59
C ILE A 98 -10.31 -0.81 -11.07
N ASP A 99 -11.44 -0.92 -10.40
CA ASP A 99 -12.53 -1.76 -10.87
C ASP A 99 -13.34 -1.09 -12.01
N ALA A 100 -13.89 -1.90 -12.90
CA ALA A 100 -14.61 -1.43 -14.08
C ALA A 100 -15.83 -0.60 -13.72
N VAL A 101 -16.52 -0.91 -12.62
CA VAL A 101 -17.71 -0.15 -12.16
C VAL A 101 -17.32 1.27 -11.78
N THR A 102 -16.18 1.44 -11.12
CA THR A 102 -15.65 2.76 -10.76
C THR A 102 -15.33 3.59 -12.00
N ILE A 103 -14.71 2.99 -13.04
CA ILE A 103 -14.42 3.69 -14.30
C ILE A 103 -15.72 4.23 -14.94
N VAL A 104 -16.72 3.36 -15.06
CA VAL A 104 -18.00 3.75 -15.67
C VAL A 104 -18.72 4.78 -14.80
N SER A 105 -18.73 4.61 -13.48
CA SER A 105 -19.34 5.58 -12.55
C SER A 105 -18.73 6.97 -12.68
N ASP A 106 -17.40 7.04 -12.74
CA ASP A 106 -16.68 8.31 -12.92
C ASP A 106 -17.00 8.95 -14.28
N ALA A 107 -17.09 8.14 -15.35
CA ALA A 107 -17.36 8.62 -16.71
C ALA A 107 -18.76 9.19 -16.86
N VAL A 108 -19.76 8.63 -16.18
CA VAL A 108 -21.17 9.07 -16.28
C VAL A 108 -21.61 9.93 -15.10
N ASN A 109 -20.72 10.27 -14.18
CA ASN A 109 -21.03 11.00 -12.93
C ASN A 109 -22.19 10.36 -12.13
N ALA A 110 -22.27 9.04 -12.13
CA ALA A 110 -23.29 8.27 -11.42
C ALA A 110 -22.73 7.66 -10.15
N SER A 111 -23.60 7.30 -9.21
CA SER A 111 -23.16 6.53 -8.04
C SER A 111 -22.71 5.13 -8.45
N ARG A 112 -21.68 4.62 -7.78
CA ARG A 112 -21.15 3.26 -8.02
C ARG A 112 -22.23 2.19 -7.88
N GLU A 113 -23.11 2.32 -6.90
CA GLU A 113 -24.22 1.38 -6.67
C GLU A 113 -25.22 1.33 -7.83
N ASN A 114 -25.62 2.48 -8.36
CA ASN A 114 -26.54 2.56 -9.50
C ASN A 114 -25.86 2.03 -10.78
N THR A 115 -24.59 2.35 -10.99
CA THR A 115 -23.81 1.86 -12.12
C THR A 115 -23.69 0.34 -12.08
N ALA A 116 -23.37 -0.24 -10.94
CA ALA A 116 -23.22 -1.69 -10.77
C ALA A 116 -24.50 -2.46 -11.11
N LYS A 117 -25.69 -1.91 -10.81
CA LYS A 117 -27.00 -2.50 -11.14
C LYS A 117 -27.29 -2.51 -12.65
N LEU A 118 -26.72 -1.56 -13.39
CA LEU A 118 -26.94 -1.43 -14.83
C LEU A 118 -25.89 -2.18 -15.66
N MET A 119 -24.76 -2.51 -15.06
CA MET A 119 -23.66 -3.19 -15.75
C MET A 119 -23.88 -4.71 -15.81
N SER A 120 -23.30 -5.32 -16.85
CA SER A 120 -23.25 -6.78 -16.93
C SER A 120 -22.54 -7.37 -15.71
N PRO A 121 -23.07 -8.45 -15.12
CA PRO A 121 -22.43 -9.15 -14.00
C PRO A 121 -20.98 -9.55 -14.27
N LYS A 122 -20.60 -9.77 -15.53
CA LYS A 122 -19.22 -10.08 -15.93
C LYS A 122 -18.23 -8.94 -15.68
N LEU A 123 -18.69 -7.70 -15.62
CA LEU A 123 -17.86 -6.53 -15.34
C LEU A 123 -17.72 -6.26 -13.84
N ASN A 124 -18.63 -6.82 -13.03
CA ASN A 124 -18.50 -6.75 -11.58
C ASN A 124 -17.34 -7.62 -11.13
N GLY A 125 -16.36 -7.01 -10.45
CA GLY A 125 -15.16 -7.68 -10.00
C GLY A 125 -14.05 -7.76 -11.07
N MET A 126 -14.23 -7.13 -12.24
CA MET A 126 -13.16 -6.95 -13.21
C MET A 126 -12.30 -5.75 -12.80
N PHE A 127 -11.00 -5.99 -12.67
CA PHE A 127 -10.01 -4.94 -12.39
C PHE A 127 -9.19 -4.64 -13.64
N VAL A 128 -8.88 -3.37 -13.82
CA VAL A 128 -8.08 -2.83 -14.92
C VAL A 128 -6.88 -2.09 -14.38
N THR A 129 -5.82 -2.11 -15.13
CA THR A 129 -4.61 -1.35 -14.84
C THR A 129 -4.19 -0.56 -16.09
N PRO A 130 -3.55 0.61 -15.95
CA PRO A 130 -2.98 1.33 -17.09
C PRO A 130 -1.96 0.47 -17.84
N LYS A 131 -1.84 0.71 -19.15
CA LYS A 131 -0.91 -0.04 -20.01
C LYS A 131 0.56 0.15 -19.59
N ASP A 132 0.88 1.31 -19.03
CA ASP A 132 2.22 1.73 -18.59
C ASP A 132 2.42 1.56 -17.07
N ILE A 133 1.64 0.68 -16.45
CA ILE A 133 1.65 0.52 -14.99
C ILE A 133 3.04 0.17 -14.45
N ASP A 134 3.80 -0.66 -15.14
CA ASP A 134 5.13 -1.10 -14.70
C ASP A 134 6.10 0.09 -14.59
N GLU A 135 6.06 1.02 -15.55
CA GLU A 135 6.85 2.24 -15.52
C GLU A 135 6.37 3.19 -14.40
N THR A 136 5.07 3.34 -14.25
CA THR A 136 4.45 4.14 -13.18
C THR A 136 4.83 3.60 -11.81
N VAL A 137 4.73 2.29 -11.58
CA VAL A 137 5.11 1.66 -10.32
C VAL A 137 6.60 1.86 -10.04
N LYS A 138 7.47 1.69 -11.03
CA LYS A 138 8.91 1.90 -10.89
C LYS A 138 9.25 3.34 -10.48
N ARG A 139 8.60 4.33 -11.10
CA ARG A 139 8.78 5.75 -10.77
C ARG A 139 8.30 6.07 -9.35
N LEU A 140 7.10 5.59 -8.97
CA LEU A 140 6.54 5.83 -7.65
C LEU A 140 7.32 5.09 -6.55
N ALA A 141 7.82 3.89 -6.82
CA ALA A 141 8.71 3.17 -5.91
C ALA A 141 10.03 3.91 -5.67
N GLY A 142 10.61 4.51 -6.72
CA GLY A 142 11.79 5.38 -6.59
C GLY A 142 11.52 6.58 -5.70
N LEU A 143 10.43 7.32 -5.98
CA LEU A 143 10.02 8.48 -5.17
C LEU A 143 9.78 8.10 -3.70
N LEU A 144 9.09 6.98 -3.47
CA LEU A 144 8.81 6.49 -2.12
C LEU A 144 10.09 6.09 -1.39
N SER A 145 11.02 5.43 -2.08
CA SER A 145 12.31 5.06 -1.52
C SER A 145 13.12 6.28 -1.09
N GLU A 146 13.16 7.33 -1.91
CA GLU A 146 13.81 8.60 -1.55
C GLU A 146 13.14 9.25 -0.35
N GLY A 147 11.81 9.35 -0.34
CA GLY A 147 11.06 9.92 0.78
C GLY A 147 11.27 9.15 2.09
N ILE A 148 11.33 7.83 2.06
CA ILE A 148 11.62 7.00 3.23
C ILE A 148 13.07 7.23 3.69
N ASN A 149 14.02 7.25 2.78
CA ASN A 149 15.42 7.51 3.13
C ASN A 149 15.58 8.90 3.78
N MET A 150 14.93 9.92 3.23
CA MET A 150 14.95 11.27 3.82
C MET A 150 14.31 11.31 5.22
N ALA A 151 13.21 10.59 5.42
CA ALA A 151 12.52 10.53 6.71
C ALA A 151 13.35 9.85 7.81
N PHE A 152 14.28 8.94 7.44
CA PHE A 152 15.17 8.24 8.36
C PHE A 152 16.60 8.78 8.37
N SER A 153 16.96 9.71 7.49
CA SER A 153 18.23 10.42 7.59
C SER A 153 18.06 11.56 8.60
N ASN A 154 18.95 11.60 9.59
CA ASN A 154 19.07 12.71 10.55
C ASN A 154 19.77 13.92 9.93
N ASP A 155 19.66 14.16 8.64
CA ASP A 155 20.14 15.41 8.06
C ASP A 155 19.22 16.51 8.60
N GLU A 156 19.73 17.31 9.54
CA GLU A 156 19.12 18.56 9.94
C GLU A 156 18.79 19.32 8.65
N TYR A 157 17.52 19.62 8.43
CA TYR A 157 17.14 20.58 7.41
C TYR A 157 17.81 21.88 7.84
N ASP A 158 18.93 22.23 7.23
CA ASP A 158 19.43 23.59 7.27
C ASP A 158 18.31 24.46 6.72
N ASP A 159 17.72 25.23 7.61
CA ASP A 159 16.65 26.17 7.35
C ASP A 159 17.19 27.25 6.38
N TYR A 160 16.99 27.02 5.08
CA TYR A 160 17.24 28.05 4.08
C TYR A 160 16.14 29.10 4.16
N SER A 161 16.10 29.81 5.29
CA SER A 161 15.39 31.07 5.45
C SER A 161 16.42 32.21 5.31
N GLU A 162 16.70 32.61 4.08
CA GLU A 162 17.15 33.96 3.74
C GLU A 162 16.30 34.50 2.58
#